data_b09fce69727a41aaf613b23ff23254bd
#
_entry.id   b09fce69727a41aaf613b23ff23254bd
#
_cell.length_a   1.000
_cell.length_b   1.000
_cell.length_c   1.000
_cell.angle_alpha   90.00
_cell.angle_beta   90.00
_cell.angle_gamma   90.00
#
_symmetry.space_group_name_H-M   'P 1'
#
loop_
_entity.id
_entity.type
_entity.pdbx_description
1 polymer ?
#
loop_
_entity_poly.entity_id
_entity_poly.type
_entity_poly.pdbx_seq_one_letter_code
_entity_poly.pdbx_strand_id
1 'polypeptide(L)'
;MQWIRYELKTTTDASSKIGELLTEFGVNGYELQDNVPLSAEEERKMYTDIPAELPPDNGEAVLVFYSDVIDGDSDAFYSTGSSLRDAEIEQNVPDRLLTKPEAFIKAFTTRVEKASSFAPITFSELTYQVEDDSAWKDKWKENFKPFRIADDVLIKPTWEPVPEDCS
;
A
#
# COMPACT_ATOMS: atom_id res chain seq x y z
N MET A 1 -14.75 -2.90 -1.41
CA MET A 1 -13.79 -2.66 -2.50
C MET A 1 -12.65 -3.62 -2.29
N GLN A 2 -12.18 -4.28 -3.34
CA GLN A 2 -11.12 -5.26 -3.21
C GLN A 2 -9.81 -4.68 -3.73
N TRP A 3 -8.71 -5.02 -3.06
CA TRP A 3 -7.35 -4.60 -3.39
C TRP A 3 -6.46 -5.81 -3.53
N ILE A 4 -5.49 -5.74 -4.41
CA ILE A 4 -4.41 -6.71 -4.49
C ILE A 4 -3.23 -6.13 -3.72
N ARG A 5 -2.87 -6.76 -2.60
CA ARG A 5 -1.67 -6.44 -1.84
C ARG A 5 -0.54 -7.33 -2.32
N TYR A 6 0.52 -6.72 -2.78
CA TYR A 6 1.76 -7.39 -3.16
C TYR A 6 2.80 -7.26 -2.06
N GLU A 7 3.54 -8.32 -1.84
CA GLU A 7 4.66 -8.35 -0.91
C GLU A 7 5.88 -8.95 -1.59
N LEU A 8 6.96 -8.17 -1.64
CA LEU A 8 8.21 -8.52 -2.29
C LEU A 8 9.33 -8.53 -1.27
N LYS A 9 9.98 -9.68 -1.09
CA LYS A 9 11.10 -9.86 -0.18
C LYS A 9 12.43 -9.71 -0.91
N THR A 10 13.30 -8.87 -0.39
CA THR A 10 14.61 -8.56 -0.93
C THR A 10 15.60 -8.23 0.19
N THR A 11 16.72 -7.63 -0.14
CA THR A 11 17.66 -7.09 0.84
C THR A 11 17.64 -5.57 0.85
N THR A 12 18.10 -4.98 1.96
CA THR A 12 18.19 -3.52 2.10
C THR A 12 18.99 -2.90 0.95
N ASP A 13 20.12 -3.52 0.58
CA ASP A 13 20.97 -3.04 -0.53
C ASP A 13 20.27 -3.10 -1.90
N ALA A 14 19.40 -4.08 -2.12
CA ALA A 14 18.71 -4.26 -3.39
C ALA A 14 17.39 -3.49 -3.47
N SER A 15 16.85 -3.00 -2.36
CA SER A 15 15.52 -2.38 -2.26
C SER A 15 15.33 -1.22 -3.22
N SER A 16 16.31 -0.31 -3.30
CA SER A 16 16.25 0.83 -4.22
C SER A 16 16.19 0.41 -5.68
N LYS A 17 16.97 -0.60 -6.06
CA LYS A 17 17.01 -1.11 -7.44
C LYS A 17 15.71 -1.83 -7.80
N ILE A 18 15.17 -2.59 -6.88
CA ILE A 18 13.85 -3.21 -7.02
C ILE A 18 12.77 -2.14 -7.17
N GLY A 19 12.82 -1.06 -6.37
CA GLY A 19 11.90 0.06 -6.48
C GLY A 19 11.92 0.75 -7.85
N GLU A 20 13.11 0.94 -8.44
CA GLU A 20 13.24 1.44 -9.81
C GLU A 20 12.55 0.51 -10.82
N LEU A 21 12.77 -0.80 -10.69
CA LEU A 21 12.14 -1.80 -11.56
C LEU A 21 10.61 -1.84 -11.38
N LEU A 22 10.11 -1.71 -10.15
CA LEU A 22 8.67 -1.61 -9.89
C LEU A 22 8.04 -0.39 -10.59
N THR A 23 8.75 0.73 -10.61
CA THR A 23 8.29 1.94 -11.30
C THR A 23 8.15 1.73 -12.82
N GLU A 24 9.01 0.89 -13.43
CA GLU A 24 8.88 0.51 -14.85
C GLU A 24 7.55 -0.22 -15.14
N PHE A 25 6.96 -0.86 -14.12
CA PHE A 25 5.68 -1.59 -14.20
C PHE A 25 4.48 -0.76 -13.74
N GLY A 26 4.66 0.54 -13.50
CA GLY A 26 3.57 1.44 -13.11
C GLY A 26 3.30 1.49 -11.60
N VAL A 27 4.15 0.88 -10.77
CA VAL A 27 4.05 1.03 -9.31
C VAL A 27 4.57 2.41 -8.92
N ASN A 28 3.67 3.33 -8.60
CA ASN A 28 3.98 4.72 -8.29
C ASN A 28 4.39 4.96 -6.83
N GLY A 29 4.20 3.97 -5.97
CA GLY A 29 4.57 4.03 -4.57
C GLY A 29 4.54 2.66 -3.92
N TYR A 30 5.41 2.48 -2.97
CA TYR A 30 5.49 1.27 -2.15
C TYR A 30 5.92 1.63 -0.73
N GLU A 31 5.53 0.81 0.22
CA GLU A 31 6.02 0.85 1.60
C GLU A 31 7.29 -0.02 1.67
N LEU A 32 8.37 0.55 2.20
CA LEU A 32 9.59 -0.18 2.50
C LEU A 32 9.61 -0.52 3.99
N GLN A 33 9.65 -1.80 4.29
CA GLN A 33 9.78 -2.33 5.64
C GLN A 33 11.17 -2.93 5.78
N ASP A 34 12.03 -2.26 6.53
CA ASP A 34 13.36 -2.72 6.91
C ASP A 34 13.66 -2.31 8.36
N ASN A 35 14.79 -2.76 8.86
CA ASN A 35 15.24 -2.43 10.20
C ASN A 35 16.44 -1.45 10.20
N VAL A 36 16.60 -0.69 9.12
CA VAL A 36 17.65 0.32 9.02
C VAL A 36 17.33 1.48 9.98
N PRO A 37 18.22 1.80 10.91
CA PRO A 37 18.01 2.92 11.80
C PRO A 37 17.89 4.24 11.03
N LEU A 38 16.96 5.07 11.44
CA LEU A 38 16.82 6.41 10.88
C LEU A 38 18.07 7.25 11.22
N SER A 39 18.47 8.08 10.28
CA SER A 39 19.49 9.08 10.56
C SER A 39 18.96 10.13 11.53
N ALA A 40 19.84 10.79 12.28
CA ALA A 40 19.46 11.87 13.21
C ALA A 40 18.71 13.04 12.53
N GLU A 41 18.87 13.22 11.22
CA GLU A 41 18.13 14.22 10.45
C GLU A 41 16.70 13.77 10.15
N GLU A 42 16.51 12.50 9.80
CA GLU A 42 15.19 11.91 9.57
C GLU A 42 14.38 11.84 10.85
N GLU A 43 14.97 11.42 11.96
CA GLU A 43 14.34 11.43 13.28
C GLU A 43 13.82 12.82 13.66
N ARG A 44 14.62 13.88 13.42
CA ARG A 44 14.19 15.24 13.67
C ARG A 44 13.00 15.68 12.81
N LYS A 45 12.92 15.21 11.58
CA LYS A 45 11.81 15.52 10.65
C LYS A 45 10.52 14.82 11.03
N MET A 46 10.59 13.69 11.72
CA MET A 46 9.41 12.92 12.10
C MET A 46 8.62 13.51 13.28
N TYR A 47 9.19 14.49 14.02
CA TYR A 47 8.55 15.12 15.19
C TYR A 47 8.01 14.11 16.20
N THR A 48 8.69 12.98 16.37
CA THR A 48 8.26 11.90 17.25
C THR A 48 8.96 12.03 18.59
N ASP A 49 8.17 12.18 19.66
CA ASP A 49 8.71 12.31 21.02
C ASP A 49 9.31 10.99 21.53
N ILE A 50 8.84 9.86 20.99
CA ILE A 50 9.30 8.52 21.35
C ILE A 50 9.67 7.78 20.06
N PRO A 51 10.96 7.62 19.75
CA PRO A 51 11.39 6.80 18.62
C PRO A 51 10.92 5.35 18.80
N ALA A 52 10.49 4.72 17.71
CA ALA A 52 10.21 3.29 17.73
C ALA A 52 11.50 2.50 17.92
N GLU A 53 11.50 1.57 18.88
CA GLU A 53 12.59 0.61 19.02
C GLU A 53 12.51 -0.41 17.90
N LEU A 54 13.39 -0.30 16.92
CA LEU A 54 13.48 -1.25 15.81
C LEU A 54 14.38 -2.42 16.22
N PRO A 55 14.07 -3.64 15.75
CA PRO A 55 15.02 -4.75 15.85
C PRO A 55 16.34 -4.40 15.15
N PRO A 56 17.45 -5.09 15.47
CA PRO A 56 18.69 -4.90 14.73
C PRO A 56 18.50 -5.14 13.24
N ASP A 57 19.14 -4.32 12.41
CA ASP A 57 19.16 -4.52 10.98
C ASP A 57 19.76 -5.88 10.63
N ASN A 58 19.01 -6.71 9.96
CA ASN A 58 19.38 -8.05 9.49
C ASN A 58 19.70 -8.09 8.00
N GLY A 59 19.68 -6.92 7.32
CA GLY A 59 19.90 -6.79 5.89
C GLY A 59 18.72 -7.25 5.02
N GLU A 60 17.57 -7.59 5.63
CA GLU A 60 16.35 -7.95 4.92
C GLU A 60 15.46 -6.72 4.73
N ALA A 61 14.75 -6.68 3.60
CA ALA A 61 13.78 -5.66 3.30
C ALA A 61 12.56 -6.25 2.61
N VAL A 62 11.39 -5.69 2.90
CA VAL A 62 10.13 -6.06 2.28
C VAL A 62 9.51 -4.82 1.64
N LEU A 63 9.15 -4.91 0.36
CA LEU A 63 8.40 -3.87 -0.32
C LEU A 63 6.94 -4.30 -0.41
N VAL A 64 6.05 -3.45 0.05
CA VAL A 64 4.59 -3.67 0.00
C VAL A 64 3.96 -2.61 -0.88
N PHE A 65 3.16 -3.02 -1.83
CA PHE A 65 2.41 -2.12 -2.71
C PHE A 65 1.04 -2.70 -3.06
N TYR A 66 0.17 -1.84 -3.56
CA TYR A 66 -1.23 -2.17 -3.79
C TYR A 66 -1.64 -1.85 -5.21
N SER A 67 -2.59 -2.62 -5.72
CA SER A 67 -3.29 -2.37 -6.96
C SER A 67 -4.78 -2.61 -6.79
N ASP A 68 -5.59 -1.91 -7.56
CA ASP A 68 -7.02 -2.14 -7.60
C ASP A 68 -7.34 -3.51 -8.23
N VAL A 69 -8.36 -4.19 -7.71
CA VAL A 69 -8.99 -5.28 -8.44
C VAL A 69 -9.97 -4.65 -9.43
N ILE A 70 -9.71 -4.82 -10.71
CA ILE A 70 -10.72 -4.47 -11.73
C ILE A 70 -11.74 -5.59 -11.76
N ASP A 71 -12.87 -5.38 -11.12
CA ASP A 71 -14.08 -6.13 -11.41
C ASP A 71 -14.45 -5.85 -12.87
N GLY A 72 -14.56 -6.90 -13.67
CA GLY A 72 -14.60 -6.86 -15.13
C GLY A 72 -15.75 -6.09 -15.80
N ASP A 73 -16.45 -5.22 -15.09
CA ASP A 73 -17.62 -4.46 -15.59
C ASP A 73 -17.64 -2.98 -15.18
N SER A 74 -16.58 -2.47 -14.57
CA SER A 74 -16.50 -1.03 -14.28
C SER A 74 -15.57 -0.30 -15.25
N ASP A 75 -16.06 0.01 -16.44
CA ASP A 75 -15.56 1.10 -17.30
C ASP A 75 -15.76 2.48 -16.65
N ALA A 76 -15.94 2.52 -15.34
CA ALA A 76 -16.28 3.70 -14.57
C ALA A 76 -15.11 4.22 -13.76
N PHE A 77 -14.38 5.16 -14.35
CA PHE A 77 -14.08 6.41 -13.70
C PHE A 77 -13.06 6.41 -12.56
N TYR A 78 -11.77 6.33 -12.86
CA TYR A 78 -10.82 7.21 -12.21
C TYR A 78 -9.91 7.90 -13.23
N SER A 79 -10.50 8.78 -14.01
CA SER A 79 -9.81 9.90 -14.63
C SER A 79 -9.50 10.91 -13.53
N THR A 80 -8.39 10.75 -12.84
CA THR A 80 -7.81 11.86 -12.07
C THR A 80 -7.35 12.90 -13.09
N GLY A 81 -8.08 14.01 -13.09
CA GLY A 81 -7.92 15.11 -14.01
C GLY A 81 -6.48 15.59 -14.20
N SER A 82 -5.93 15.24 -15.34
CA SER A 82 -4.93 16.05 -16.02
C SER A 82 -5.15 15.93 -17.53
N SER A 83 -5.95 16.83 -17.99
CA SER A 83 -6.50 16.99 -19.33
C SER A 83 -5.49 17.42 -20.39
N LEU A 84 -4.24 16.99 -20.42
CA LEU A 84 -3.29 17.39 -21.45
C LEU A 84 -2.25 16.33 -21.85
N ARG A 85 -2.44 15.05 -21.57
CA ARG A 85 -1.52 13.99 -22.02
C ARG A 85 -2.18 12.77 -22.67
N ASP A 86 -3.44 12.88 -23.07
CA ASP A 86 -4.23 11.73 -23.52
C ASP A 86 -3.96 11.25 -24.95
N ALA A 87 -2.99 11.83 -25.66
CA ALA A 87 -2.77 11.49 -27.06
C ALA A 87 -1.54 10.60 -27.35
N GLU A 88 -0.67 10.31 -26.38
CA GLU A 88 0.56 9.54 -26.64
C GLU A 88 0.77 8.30 -25.74
N ILE A 89 -0.17 7.96 -24.84
CA ILE A 89 0.01 6.85 -23.87
C ILE A 89 -0.70 5.56 -24.30
N GLU A 90 -1.20 5.48 -25.51
CA GLU A 90 -1.92 4.28 -25.98
C GLU A 90 -1.03 3.05 -26.27
N GLN A 91 0.28 3.13 -26.02
CA GLN A 91 1.22 2.03 -26.32
C GLN A 91 1.96 1.40 -25.14
N ASN A 92 1.76 1.86 -23.91
CA ASN A 92 2.34 1.16 -22.77
C ASN A 92 1.27 0.91 -21.70
N VAL A 93 0.89 -0.35 -21.54
CA VAL A 93 -0.13 -0.83 -20.60
C VAL A 93 0.54 -1.45 -19.36
N PRO A 94 1.17 -0.66 -18.47
CA PRO A 94 1.60 -1.18 -17.18
C PRO A 94 0.43 -1.36 -16.22
N ASP A 95 -0.54 -0.44 -16.20
CA ASP A 95 -1.62 -0.44 -15.21
C ASP A 95 -2.50 -1.70 -15.23
N ARG A 96 -2.72 -2.26 -16.41
CA ARG A 96 -3.51 -3.51 -16.54
C ARG A 96 -2.75 -4.76 -16.11
N LEU A 97 -1.43 -4.72 -16.02
CA LEU A 97 -0.66 -5.89 -15.60
C LEU A 97 -0.74 -6.09 -14.09
N LEU A 98 -0.74 -5.00 -13.32
CA LEU A 98 -0.88 -5.02 -11.86
C LEU A 98 -2.21 -5.63 -11.40
N THR A 99 -3.25 -5.58 -12.23
CA THR A 99 -4.55 -6.20 -11.92
C THR A 99 -4.59 -7.70 -12.23
N LYS A 100 -3.52 -8.25 -12.80
CA LYS A 100 -3.36 -9.68 -13.13
C LYS A 100 -2.15 -10.25 -12.41
N PRO A 101 -2.29 -10.64 -11.12
CA PRO A 101 -1.15 -10.90 -10.24
C PRO A 101 -0.18 -11.95 -10.78
N GLU A 102 -0.66 -13.05 -11.29
CA GLU A 102 0.20 -14.11 -11.81
C GLU A 102 1.03 -13.67 -13.04
N ALA A 103 0.39 -12.92 -13.94
CA ALA A 103 1.07 -12.37 -15.11
C ALA A 103 2.09 -11.29 -14.71
N PHE A 104 1.74 -10.45 -13.75
CA PHE A 104 2.65 -9.45 -13.19
C PHE A 104 3.87 -10.10 -12.54
N ILE A 105 3.68 -11.07 -11.65
CA ILE A 105 4.76 -11.78 -10.96
C ILE A 105 5.71 -12.39 -11.98
N LYS A 106 5.19 -13.08 -13.00
CA LYS A 106 6.00 -13.70 -14.05
C LYS A 106 6.81 -12.67 -14.83
N ALA A 107 6.17 -11.59 -15.26
CA ALA A 107 6.84 -10.53 -16.04
C ALA A 107 7.90 -9.80 -15.21
N PHE A 108 7.59 -9.48 -13.97
CA PHE A 108 8.49 -8.82 -13.03
C PHE A 108 9.71 -9.71 -12.71
N THR A 109 9.50 -10.98 -12.38
CA THR A 109 10.58 -11.95 -12.11
C THR A 109 11.54 -12.03 -13.31
N THR A 110 11.01 -12.19 -14.52
CA THR A 110 11.82 -12.21 -15.75
C THR A 110 12.63 -10.93 -15.92
N ARG A 111 12.05 -9.78 -15.58
CA ARG A 111 12.73 -8.48 -15.68
C ARG A 111 13.86 -8.34 -14.66
N VAL A 112 13.63 -8.82 -13.41
CA VAL A 112 14.66 -8.84 -12.36
C VAL A 112 15.82 -9.78 -12.75
N GLU A 113 15.54 -10.96 -13.26
CA GLU A 113 16.56 -11.91 -13.73
C GLU A 113 17.43 -11.29 -14.82
N LYS A 114 16.80 -10.60 -15.76
CA LYS A 114 17.52 -9.88 -16.83
C LYS A 114 18.38 -8.75 -16.27
N ALA A 115 17.89 -7.99 -15.30
CA ALA A 115 18.65 -6.94 -14.64
C ALA A 115 19.82 -7.51 -13.82
N SER A 116 19.63 -8.64 -13.17
CA SER A 116 20.65 -9.33 -12.37
C SER A 116 21.83 -9.83 -13.19
N SER A 117 21.67 -9.94 -14.52
CA SER A 117 22.77 -10.26 -15.45
C SER A 117 23.81 -9.14 -15.56
N PHE A 118 23.44 -7.90 -15.21
CA PHE A 118 24.32 -6.73 -15.25
C PHE A 118 24.84 -6.33 -13.88
N ALA A 119 24.02 -6.51 -12.84
CA ALA A 119 24.37 -6.26 -11.44
C ALA A 119 23.59 -7.22 -10.55
N PRO A 120 24.20 -7.86 -9.57
CA PRO A 120 23.51 -8.80 -8.70
C PRO A 120 22.39 -8.08 -7.94
N ILE A 121 21.15 -8.55 -8.12
CA ILE A 121 19.97 -8.07 -7.41
C ILE A 121 19.44 -9.25 -6.61
N THR A 122 19.45 -9.13 -5.30
CA THR A 122 18.86 -10.16 -4.43
C THR A 122 17.34 -9.99 -4.46
N PHE A 123 16.68 -11.02 -4.92
CA PHE A 123 15.23 -11.12 -4.99
C PHE A 123 14.85 -12.53 -4.55
N SER A 124 14.04 -12.65 -3.51
CA SER A 124 13.71 -13.97 -2.98
C SER A 124 12.29 -14.40 -3.32
N GLU A 125 11.31 -13.53 -3.13
CA GLU A 125 9.91 -13.91 -3.29
C GLU A 125 9.04 -12.69 -3.61
N LEU A 126 8.06 -12.88 -4.50
CA LEU A 126 6.97 -11.93 -4.75
C LEU A 126 5.65 -12.68 -4.62
N THR A 127 4.86 -12.31 -3.65
CA THR A 127 3.56 -12.89 -3.36
C THR A 127 2.45 -11.86 -3.48
N TYR A 128 1.21 -12.31 -3.54
CA TYR A 128 0.05 -11.43 -3.51
C TYR A 128 -1.08 -12.00 -2.66
N GLN A 129 -1.90 -11.11 -2.15
CA GLN A 129 -3.14 -11.42 -1.45
C GLN A 129 -4.23 -10.47 -1.92
N VAL A 130 -5.46 -10.98 -2.06
CA VAL A 130 -6.62 -10.14 -2.33
C VAL A 130 -7.24 -9.76 -0.99
N GLU A 131 -7.28 -8.47 -0.70
CA GLU A 131 -7.83 -7.92 0.52
C GLU A 131 -9.17 -7.24 0.23
N ASP A 132 -10.14 -7.40 1.13
CA ASP A 132 -11.43 -6.74 1.08
C ASP A 132 -11.52 -5.68 2.19
N ASP A 133 -11.88 -4.46 1.82
CA ASP A 133 -12.02 -3.35 2.75
C ASP A 133 -13.25 -3.48 3.65
N SER A 134 -14.19 -4.39 3.35
CA SER A 134 -15.40 -4.59 4.14
C SER A 134 -15.09 -4.97 5.58
N ALA A 135 -14.01 -5.70 5.81
CA ALA A 135 -13.63 -6.17 7.15
C ALA A 135 -13.18 -5.03 8.08
N TRP A 136 -12.57 -3.95 7.57
CA TRP A 136 -12.10 -2.83 8.40
C TRP A 136 -13.01 -1.61 8.31
N LYS A 137 -13.75 -1.46 7.22
CA LYS A 137 -14.60 -0.29 6.93
C LYS A 137 -15.68 -0.05 7.99
N ASP A 138 -16.17 -1.11 8.61
CA ASP A 138 -17.16 -1.03 9.68
C ASP A 138 -16.57 -1.29 11.07
N LYS A 139 -15.38 -1.89 11.16
CA LYS A 139 -14.74 -2.23 12.44
C LYS A 139 -14.41 -1.01 13.31
N TRP A 140 -14.03 0.10 12.69
CA TRP A 140 -13.76 1.35 13.41
C TRP A 140 -15.03 1.92 14.06
N LYS A 141 -16.23 1.66 13.47
CA LYS A 141 -17.52 2.09 14.03
C LYS A 141 -17.80 1.47 15.38
N GLU A 142 -17.30 0.27 15.63
CA GLU A 142 -17.45 -0.43 16.90
C GLU A 142 -16.80 0.31 18.07
N ASN A 143 -15.78 1.11 17.81
CA ASN A 143 -15.06 1.89 18.81
C ASN A 143 -15.74 3.23 19.14
N PHE A 144 -16.71 3.67 18.33
CA PHE A 144 -17.42 4.92 18.54
C PHE A 144 -18.79 4.64 19.13
N LYS A 145 -18.86 4.59 20.45
CA LYS A 145 -20.11 4.42 21.20
C LYS A 145 -20.66 5.77 21.65
N PRO A 146 -21.97 5.89 21.86
CA PRO A 146 -22.56 7.07 22.47
C PRO A 146 -21.93 7.34 23.85
N PHE A 147 -21.65 8.61 24.16
CA PHE A 147 -21.17 9.01 25.46
C PHE A 147 -21.75 10.36 25.87
N ARG A 148 -21.92 10.57 27.19
CA ARG A 148 -22.40 11.84 27.76
C ARG A 148 -21.23 12.74 28.10
N ILE A 149 -21.34 14.01 27.72
CA ILE A 149 -20.41 15.07 28.14
C ILE A 149 -20.95 15.75 29.39
N ALA A 150 -22.28 15.91 29.50
CA ALA A 150 -22.99 16.49 30.63
C ALA A 150 -24.34 15.79 30.78
N ASP A 151 -25.07 16.10 31.86
CA ASP A 151 -26.35 15.45 32.16
C ASP A 151 -27.36 15.57 30.98
N ASP A 152 -27.32 16.71 30.28
CA ASP A 152 -28.23 17.02 29.18
C ASP A 152 -27.62 16.88 27.76
N VAL A 153 -26.33 16.49 27.67
CA VAL A 153 -25.63 16.45 26.38
C VAL A 153 -25.09 15.06 26.09
N LEU A 154 -25.70 14.41 25.09
CA LEU A 154 -25.27 13.11 24.53
C LEU A 154 -24.60 13.34 23.18
N ILE A 155 -23.41 12.81 23.01
CA ILE A 155 -22.75 12.68 21.70
C ILE A 155 -22.89 11.24 21.25
N LYS A 156 -23.46 11.06 20.06
CA LYS A 156 -23.57 9.73 19.42
C LYS A 156 -23.26 9.81 17.93
N PRO A 157 -22.68 8.76 17.36
CA PRO A 157 -22.58 8.61 15.92
C PRO A 157 -23.99 8.46 15.28
N THR A 158 -24.10 8.81 14.02
CA THR A 158 -25.39 8.73 13.29
C THR A 158 -25.91 7.29 13.13
N TRP A 159 -25.01 6.31 13.18
CA TRP A 159 -25.33 4.87 13.04
C TRP A 159 -25.72 4.19 14.36
N GLU A 160 -25.51 4.83 15.51
CA GLU A 160 -25.92 4.26 16.80
C GLU A 160 -27.34 4.73 17.14
N PRO A 161 -28.16 3.85 17.75
CA PRO A 161 -29.47 4.25 18.26
C PRO A 161 -29.32 5.24 19.44
N VAL A 162 -30.37 5.98 19.73
CA VAL A 162 -30.42 6.80 20.94
C VAL A 162 -30.64 5.83 22.12
N PRO A 163 -29.81 5.89 23.17
CA PRO A 163 -30.01 5.07 24.36
C PRO A 163 -31.38 5.33 25.02
N GLU A 164 -32.03 4.28 25.50
CA GLU A 164 -33.41 4.36 26.11
C GLU A 164 -33.48 5.28 27.33
N ASP A 165 -32.36 5.47 28.02
CA ASP A 165 -32.22 6.34 29.18
C ASP A 165 -32.09 7.83 28.84
N CYS A 166 -32.25 8.21 27.56
CA CYS A 166 -32.17 9.56 27.02
C CYS A 166 -33.53 10.14 26.57
N SER A 167 -34.63 9.54 27.01
CA SER A 167 -35.99 10.07 26.80
C SER A 167 -36.45 11.02 27.90
#